data_2dc9d8d6ca476c8f1098d78b623a035b
#
_entry.id   2dc9d8d6ca476c8f1098d78b623a035b
#
_cell.length_a   1.000
_cell.length_b   1.000
_cell.length_c   1.000
_cell.angle_alpha   90.00
_cell.angle_beta   90.00
_cell.angle_gamma   90.00
#
_symmetry.space_group_name_H-M   'P 1'
#
loop_
_entity.id
_entity.type
_entity.pdbx_description
1 polymer ?
#
loop_
_entity_poly.entity_id
_entity_poly.type
_entity_poly.pdbx_seq_one_letter_code
_entity_poly.pdbx_strand_id
1 'polypeptide(L)'
;MELPQGMFGISLATYLLTTLSSLALDKNYPEFCATLRHGIGSLLLVNLIAAALLVALAEPIMRLLFERGLFTAASTERASFALVCLAPGLVAFSTVNVLARAFYALGDTKTPMKISLACLALNLMLAAILIGPLRQGGLGIANTVTSIGNVALLFFALRKKLGKLEMKSLRGTVRPLALGALLACVVAWCGWMDWENWLGHETLLLKIGAVFVPAAIAGGVYWLIALLCKIPAATEMTEFALAKFKRFK
;
A
#
# COMPACT_ATOMS: atom_id res chain seq x y z
N MET A 1 -10.63 0.71 1.14
CA MET A 1 -9.28 0.15 0.91
C MET A 1 -9.21 -0.81 -0.28
N GLU A 2 -10.31 -1.33 -0.74
CA GLU A 2 -10.40 -2.31 -1.85
C GLU A 2 -9.95 -1.78 -3.22
N LEU A 3 -10.16 -0.48 -3.52
CA LEU A 3 -9.88 0.07 -4.84
C LEU A 3 -8.40 0.01 -5.26
N PRO A 4 -7.42 0.46 -4.47
CA PRO A 4 -6.01 0.35 -4.84
C PRO A 4 -5.54 -1.10 -4.92
N GLN A 5 -6.06 -1.97 -4.05
CA GLN A 5 -5.76 -3.41 -4.06
C GLN A 5 -6.39 -4.13 -5.25
N GLY A 6 -7.64 -3.81 -5.58
CA GLY A 6 -8.37 -4.47 -6.66
C GLY A 6 -7.79 -4.17 -8.04
N MET A 7 -7.51 -2.91 -8.34
CA MET A 7 -7.06 -2.51 -9.67
C MET A 7 -5.63 -2.91 -9.98
N PHE A 8 -4.69 -2.66 -9.05
CA PHE A 8 -3.26 -2.94 -9.27
C PHE A 8 -2.77 -4.22 -8.61
N GLY A 9 -3.21 -4.48 -7.38
CA GLY A 9 -2.72 -5.62 -6.60
C GLY A 9 -3.11 -6.96 -7.19
N ILE A 10 -4.39 -7.14 -7.59
CA ILE A 10 -4.89 -8.42 -8.14
C ILE A 10 -4.32 -8.67 -9.54
N SER A 11 -4.34 -7.65 -10.41
CA SER A 11 -3.83 -7.78 -11.78
C SER A 11 -2.34 -8.09 -11.81
N LEU A 12 -1.55 -7.34 -11.05
CA LEU A 12 -0.10 -7.56 -10.92
C LEU A 12 0.19 -8.93 -10.30
N ALA A 13 -0.54 -9.30 -9.25
CA ALA A 13 -0.35 -10.56 -8.58
C ALA A 13 -0.73 -11.75 -9.46
N THR A 14 -1.73 -11.63 -10.33
CA THR A 14 -2.10 -12.68 -11.29
C THR A 14 -1.04 -12.84 -12.37
N TYR A 15 -0.56 -11.74 -12.94
CA TYR A 15 0.55 -11.75 -13.89
C TYR A 15 1.83 -12.34 -13.26
N LEU A 16 2.16 -11.92 -12.04
CA LEU A 16 3.31 -12.47 -11.32
C LEU A 16 3.19 -13.97 -11.08
N LEU A 17 1.99 -14.49 -10.74
CA LEU A 17 1.80 -15.91 -10.51
C LEU A 17 2.14 -16.74 -11.74
N THR A 18 1.67 -16.35 -12.92
CA THR A 18 1.94 -17.10 -14.18
C THR A 18 3.42 -17.09 -14.53
N THR A 19 4.06 -15.90 -14.48
CA THR A 19 5.49 -15.77 -14.79
C THR A 19 6.37 -16.48 -13.76
N LEU A 20 6.08 -16.36 -12.47
CA LEU A 20 6.83 -17.04 -11.42
C LEU A 20 6.65 -18.56 -11.48
N SER A 21 5.47 -19.05 -11.87
CA SER A 21 5.22 -20.49 -12.03
C SER A 21 6.04 -21.09 -13.17
N SER A 22 6.14 -20.40 -14.31
CA SER A 22 7.02 -20.81 -15.42
C SER A 22 8.48 -20.88 -14.99
N LEU A 23 8.99 -19.81 -14.35
CA LEU A 23 10.38 -19.76 -13.87
C LEU A 23 10.68 -20.81 -12.80
N ALA A 24 9.69 -21.15 -11.97
CA ALA A 24 9.83 -22.20 -10.97
C ALA A 24 9.92 -23.60 -11.60
N LEU A 25 9.13 -23.87 -12.67
CA LEU A 25 9.19 -25.11 -13.45
C LEU A 25 10.56 -25.27 -14.13
N ASP A 26 11.08 -24.19 -14.70
CA ASP A 26 12.39 -24.13 -15.35
C ASP A 26 13.57 -24.14 -14.35
N LYS A 27 13.27 -24.12 -13.04
CA LYS A 27 14.26 -24.03 -11.95
C LYS A 27 15.18 -22.82 -12.05
N ASN A 28 14.74 -21.76 -12.74
CA ASN A 28 15.48 -20.51 -12.90
C ASN A 28 15.24 -19.59 -11.69
N TYR A 29 15.80 -19.94 -10.54
CA TYR A 29 15.62 -19.20 -9.28
C TYR A 29 16.22 -17.79 -9.28
N PRO A 30 17.34 -17.49 -9.98
CA PRO A 30 17.86 -16.12 -10.06
C PRO A 30 16.83 -15.15 -10.71
N GLU A 31 16.27 -15.54 -11.83
CA GLU A 31 15.26 -14.75 -12.55
C GLU A 31 13.92 -14.70 -11.79
N PHE A 32 13.54 -15.81 -11.14
CA PHE A 32 12.41 -15.83 -10.21
C PHE A 32 12.53 -14.76 -9.11
N CYS A 33 13.69 -14.66 -8.45
CA CYS A 33 13.95 -13.64 -7.43
C CYS A 33 13.98 -12.23 -8.00
N ALA A 34 14.50 -12.04 -9.22
CA ALA A 34 14.52 -10.73 -9.89
C ALA A 34 13.09 -10.26 -10.23
N THR A 35 12.29 -11.14 -10.83
CA THR A 35 10.87 -10.88 -11.17
C THR A 35 10.04 -10.59 -9.92
N LEU A 36 10.23 -11.37 -8.85
CA LEU A 36 9.54 -11.14 -7.59
C LEU A 36 9.91 -9.77 -6.98
N ARG A 37 11.19 -9.41 -6.97
CA ARG A 37 11.66 -8.09 -6.49
C ARG A 37 11.06 -6.95 -7.30
N HIS A 38 11.03 -7.08 -8.62
CA HIS A 38 10.42 -6.10 -9.51
C HIS A 38 8.93 -5.92 -9.20
N GLY A 39 8.18 -7.02 -9.06
CA GLY A 39 6.77 -7.00 -8.69
C GLY A 39 6.50 -6.36 -7.32
N ILE A 40 7.33 -6.67 -6.31
CA ILE A 40 7.24 -6.01 -5.00
C ILE A 40 7.55 -4.51 -5.13
N GLY A 41 8.55 -4.12 -5.92
CA GLY A 41 8.90 -2.72 -6.15
C GLY A 41 7.75 -1.93 -6.79
N SER A 42 7.11 -2.48 -7.82
CA SER A 42 5.96 -1.87 -8.50
C SER A 42 4.75 -1.75 -7.57
N LEU A 43 4.51 -2.76 -6.75
CA LEU A 43 3.43 -2.75 -5.75
C LEU A 43 3.69 -1.69 -4.67
N LEU A 44 4.91 -1.59 -4.17
CA LEU A 44 5.30 -0.60 -3.17
C LEU A 44 5.20 0.82 -3.70
N LEU A 45 5.55 1.07 -4.97
CA LEU A 45 5.40 2.37 -5.63
C LEU A 45 3.96 2.90 -5.48
N VAL A 46 2.95 2.06 -5.76
CA VAL A 46 1.54 2.47 -5.74
C VAL A 46 0.96 2.47 -4.32
N ASN A 47 1.26 1.44 -3.52
CA ASN A 47 0.63 1.32 -2.20
C ASN A 47 1.22 2.27 -1.15
N LEU A 48 2.50 2.67 -1.25
CA LEU A 48 3.09 3.65 -0.33
C LEU A 48 2.45 5.02 -0.48
N ILE A 49 2.27 5.51 -1.72
CA ILE A 49 1.57 6.79 -1.92
C ILE A 49 0.10 6.69 -1.51
N ALA A 50 -0.59 5.59 -1.83
CA ALA A 50 -1.97 5.39 -1.41
C ALA A 50 -2.11 5.39 0.12
N ALA A 51 -1.22 4.70 0.84
CA ALA A 51 -1.21 4.70 2.30
C ALA A 51 -0.90 6.10 2.86
N ALA A 52 0.08 6.82 2.30
CA ALA A 52 0.44 8.17 2.72
C ALA A 52 -0.73 9.16 2.55
N LEU A 53 -1.42 9.11 1.41
CA LEU A 53 -2.61 9.94 1.16
C LEU A 53 -3.78 9.57 2.07
N LEU A 54 -4.00 8.28 2.35
CA LEU A 54 -5.03 7.84 3.28
C LEU A 54 -4.74 8.29 4.72
N VAL A 55 -3.48 8.38 5.12
CA VAL A 55 -3.09 8.92 6.44
C VAL A 55 -3.27 10.44 6.48
N ALA A 56 -2.72 11.16 5.48
CA ALA A 56 -2.72 12.62 5.46
C ALA A 56 -4.13 13.21 5.29
N LEU A 57 -4.95 12.58 4.45
CA LEU A 57 -6.28 13.05 4.08
C LEU A 57 -7.41 12.23 4.70
N ALA A 58 -7.13 11.51 5.80
CA ALA A 58 -8.13 10.65 6.45
C ALA A 58 -9.41 11.41 6.82
N GLU A 59 -9.27 12.59 7.41
CA GLU A 59 -10.40 13.40 7.85
C GLU A 59 -11.21 13.95 6.68
N PRO A 60 -10.63 14.68 5.69
CA PRO A 60 -11.42 15.17 4.56
C PRO A 60 -12.04 14.05 3.72
N ILE A 61 -11.39 12.89 3.62
CA ILE A 61 -11.97 11.71 2.95
C ILE A 61 -13.20 11.20 3.71
N MET A 62 -13.12 11.03 5.03
CA MET A 62 -14.25 10.58 5.83
C MET A 62 -15.37 11.60 5.84
N ARG A 63 -15.05 12.89 5.90
CA ARG A 63 -16.02 13.98 5.81
C ARG A 63 -16.74 13.97 4.45
N LEU A 64 -16.00 13.85 3.35
CA LEU A 64 -16.57 13.80 2.00
C LEU A 64 -17.52 12.62 1.79
N LEU A 65 -17.15 11.43 2.29
CA LEU A 65 -17.86 10.20 2.00
C LEU A 65 -19.06 9.96 2.94
N PHE A 66 -18.91 10.28 4.21
CA PHE A 66 -19.83 9.83 5.26
C PHE A 66 -20.51 10.93 6.06
N GLU A 67 -19.95 12.16 6.14
CA GLU A 67 -20.48 13.23 6.98
C GLU A 67 -21.78 13.81 6.41
N ARG A 68 -22.88 13.09 6.67
CA ARG A 68 -24.25 13.49 6.32
C ARG A 68 -25.27 12.79 7.22
N GLY A 69 -26.42 13.43 7.44
CA GLY A 69 -27.49 12.90 8.26
C GLY A 69 -27.06 12.66 9.70
N LEU A 70 -27.14 11.43 10.17
CA LEU A 70 -26.77 11.05 11.55
C LEU A 70 -25.25 10.88 11.77
N PHE A 71 -24.44 10.94 10.73
CA PHE A 71 -22.98 10.83 10.86
C PHE A 71 -22.39 12.23 11.14
N THR A 72 -22.10 12.48 12.40
CA THR A 72 -21.64 13.78 12.92
C THR A 72 -20.13 13.94 12.78
N ALA A 73 -19.62 15.19 12.98
CA ALA A 73 -18.20 15.50 13.02
C ALA A 73 -17.42 14.61 14.02
N ALA A 74 -18.01 14.31 15.19
CA ALA A 74 -17.41 13.39 16.16
C ALA A 74 -17.30 11.95 15.63
N SER A 75 -18.20 11.53 14.75
CA SER A 75 -18.11 10.24 14.05
C SER A 75 -17.03 10.27 12.97
N THR A 76 -16.87 11.39 12.28
CA THR A 76 -15.81 11.64 11.29
C THR A 76 -14.44 11.51 11.94
N GLU A 77 -14.21 12.17 13.09
CA GLU A 77 -12.95 12.10 13.83
C GLU A 77 -12.57 10.66 14.22
N ARG A 78 -13.53 9.90 14.78
CA ARG A 78 -13.30 8.50 15.16
C ARG A 78 -13.00 7.61 13.96
N ALA A 79 -13.71 7.79 12.85
CA ALA A 79 -13.51 7.03 11.63
C ALA A 79 -12.17 7.38 10.96
N SER A 80 -11.77 8.66 10.98
CA SER A 80 -10.48 9.13 10.48
C SER A 80 -9.33 8.53 11.29
N PHE A 81 -9.43 8.51 12.61
CA PHE A 81 -8.44 7.86 13.46
C PHE A 81 -8.29 6.37 13.14
N ALA A 82 -9.41 5.65 12.96
CA ALA A 82 -9.38 4.25 12.57
C ALA A 82 -8.72 4.06 11.19
N LEU A 83 -8.98 4.96 10.22
CA LEU A 83 -8.38 4.93 8.90
C LEU A 83 -6.86 5.16 8.95
N VAL A 84 -6.40 6.14 9.74
CA VAL A 84 -4.96 6.41 9.96
C VAL A 84 -4.27 5.18 10.53
N CYS A 85 -4.88 4.50 11.50
CA CYS A 85 -4.31 3.29 12.10
C CYS A 85 -4.27 2.09 11.12
N LEU A 86 -5.20 2.03 10.17
CA LEU A 86 -5.33 0.93 9.22
C LEU A 86 -4.51 1.15 7.93
N ALA A 87 -4.30 2.40 7.52
CA ALA A 87 -3.68 2.74 6.23
C ALA A 87 -2.26 2.17 6.04
N PRO A 88 -1.36 2.17 7.04
CA PRO A 88 -0.04 1.54 6.89
C PRO A 88 -0.13 0.03 6.63
N GLY A 89 -1.17 -0.63 7.15
CA GLY A 89 -1.45 -2.04 6.91
C GLY A 89 -1.71 -2.39 5.45
N LEU A 90 -2.17 -1.43 4.63
CA LEU A 90 -2.42 -1.61 3.20
C LEU A 90 -1.16 -2.09 2.46
N VAL A 91 -0.01 -1.48 2.75
CA VAL A 91 1.28 -1.83 2.13
C VAL A 91 1.69 -3.26 2.52
N ALA A 92 1.57 -3.60 3.80
CA ALA A 92 1.90 -4.93 4.30
C ALA A 92 0.95 -6.00 3.71
N PHE A 93 -0.35 -5.77 3.74
CA PHE A 93 -1.34 -6.70 3.22
C PHE A 93 -1.17 -6.99 1.72
N SER A 94 -0.92 -5.96 0.93
CA SER A 94 -0.63 -6.11 -0.50
C SER A 94 0.65 -6.91 -0.74
N THR A 95 1.68 -6.71 0.10
CA THR A 95 2.93 -7.46 0.03
C THR A 95 2.74 -8.94 0.40
N VAL A 96 1.89 -9.24 1.40
CA VAL A 96 1.50 -10.64 1.74
C VAL A 96 0.92 -11.34 0.53
N ASN A 97 0.03 -10.69 -0.22
CA ASN A 97 -0.60 -11.28 -1.42
C ASN A 97 0.42 -11.67 -2.49
N VAL A 98 1.44 -10.84 -2.74
CA VAL A 98 2.51 -11.15 -3.70
C VAL A 98 3.41 -12.27 -3.20
N LEU A 99 3.80 -12.22 -1.91
CA LEU A 99 4.63 -13.27 -1.32
C LEU A 99 3.92 -14.63 -1.30
N ALA A 100 2.62 -14.66 -0.97
CA ALA A 100 1.83 -15.89 -1.01
C ALA A 100 1.81 -16.52 -2.40
N ARG A 101 1.67 -15.69 -3.46
CA ARG A 101 1.73 -16.19 -4.85
C ARG A 101 3.10 -16.73 -5.24
N ALA A 102 4.19 -16.15 -4.72
CA ALA A 102 5.52 -16.69 -4.91
C ALA A 102 5.65 -18.12 -4.30
N PHE A 103 5.04 -18.36 -3.13
CA PHE A 103 4.97 -19.71 -2.56
C PHE A 103 4.11 -20.64 -3.39
N TYR A 104 2.96 -20.19 -3.92
CA TYR A 104 2.10 -21.00 -4.78
C TYR A 104 2.81 -21.40 -6.07
N ALA A 105 3.57 -20.48 -6.68
CA ALA A 105 4.41 -20.76 -7.83
C ALA A 105 5.47 -21.83 -7.54
N LEU A 106 5.98 -21.90 -6.31
CA LEU A 106 6.92 -22.93 -5.84
C LEU A 106 6.22 -24.24 -5.40
N GLY A 107 4.91 -24.39 -5.61
CA GLY A 107 4.13 -25.56 -5.20
C GLY A 107 3.90 -25.67 -3.67
N ASP A 108 4.19 -24.64 -2.91
CA ASP A 108 4.08 -24.64 -1.44
C ASP A 108 2.89 -23.81 -0.97
N THR A 109 1.74 -24.42 -0.88
CA THR A 109 0.54 -23.78 -0.34
C THR A 109 0.44 -23.86 1.19
N LYS A 110 1.16 -24.81 1.81
CA LYS A 110 1.06 -25.10 3.25
C LYS A 110 1.76 -24.05 4.11
N THR A 111 2.91 -23.54 3.67
CA THR A 111 3.69 -22.57 4.43
C THR A 111 2.95 -21.23 4.58
N PRO A 112 2.45 -20.58 3.52
CA PRO A 112 1.70 -19.31 3.68
C PRO A 112 0.39 -19.53 4.44
N MET A 113 -0.30 -20.66 4.26
CA MET A 113 -1.51 -20.97 5.02
C MET A 113 -1.25 -21.01 6.53
N LYS A 114 -0.22 -21.74 6.97
CA LYS A 114 0.14 -21.84 8.40
C LYS A 114 0.53 -20.50 9.00
N ILE A 115 1.32 -19.70 8.29
CA ILE A 115 1.75 -18.37 8.72
C ILE A 115 0.55 -17.44 8.84
N SER A 116 -0.34 -17.42 7.83
CA SER A 116 -1.53 -16.58 7.84
C SER A 116 -2.52 -16.97 8.93
N LEU A 117 -2.66 -18.28 9.23
CA LEU A 117 -3.50 -18.75 10.34
C LEU A 117 -2.95 -18.32 11.70
N ALA A 118 -1.62 -18.42 11.90
CA ALA A 118 -0.98 -17.94 13.12
C ALA A 118 -1.13 -16.41 13.28
N CYS A 119 -0.95 -15.65 12.19
CA CYS A 119 -1.17 -14.21 12.18
C CYS A 119 -2.63 -13.83 12.42
N LEU A 120 -3.60 -14.62 11.93
CA LEU A 120 -5.02 -14.41 12.23
C LEU A 120 -5.31 -14.57 13.71
N ALA A 121 -4.79 -15.63 14.35
CA ALA A 121 -4.95 -15.84 15.79
C ALA A 121 -4.32 -14.69 16.60
N LEU A 122 -3.11 -14.23 16.20
CA LEU A 122 -2.46 -13.08 16.81
C LEU A 122 -3.29 -11.79 16.60
N ASN A 123 -3.87 -11.60 15.42
CA ASN A 123 -4.74 -10.46 15.13
C ASN A 123 -5.95 -10.42 16.06
N LEU A 124 -6.64 -11.54 16.22
CA LEU A 124 -7.80 -11.64 17.13
C LEU A 124 -7.41 -11.32 18.57
N MET A 125 -6.26 -11.83 19.03
CA MET A 125 -5.77 -11.56 20.38
C MET A 125 -5.43 -10.08 20.58
N LEU A 126 -4.68 -9.48 19.65
CA LEU A 126 -4.34 -8.05 19.71
C LEU A 126 -5.58 -7.16 19.59
N ALA A 127 -6.52 -7.50 18.71
CA ALA A 127 -7.77 -6.78 18.57
C ALA A 127 -8.60 -6.80 19.87
N ALA A 128 -8.71 -7.97 20.55
CA ALA A 128 -9.41 -8.08 21.81
C ALA A 128 -8.76 -7.22 22.92
N ILE A 129 -7.44 -7.14 22.96
CA ILE A 129 -6.71 -6.32 23.94
C ILE A 129 -6.83 -4.81 23.62
N LEU A 130 -6.71 -4.43 22.35
CA LEU A 130 -6.64 -3.03 21.94
C LEU A 130 -8.00 -2.36 21.76
N ILE A 131 -9.10 -3.12 21.63
CA ILE A 131 -10.45 -2.57 21.47
C ILE A 131 -10.92 -1.78 22.71
N GLY A 132 -10.49 -2.18 23.92
CA GLY A 132 -10.81 -1.47 25.14
C GLY A 132 -10.25 -0.04 25.15
N PRO A 133 -8.92 0.17 25.09
CA PRO A 133 -8.30 1.49 25.19
C PRO A 133 -8.45 2.33 23.92
N LEU A 134 -8.39 1.73 22.72
CA LEU A 134 -8.29 2.44 21.44
C LEU A 134 -9.54 2.32 20.56
N ARG A 135 -10.57 1.61 21.03
CA ARG A 135 -11.82 1.40 20.28
C ARG A 135 -11.56 0.96 18.82
N GLN A 136 -12.14 1.66 17.82
CA GLN A 136 -11.97 1.34 16.40
C GLN A 136 -10.50 1.42 15.91
N GLY A 137 -9.69 2.34 16.47
CA GLY A 137 -8.27 2.45 16.16
C GLY A 137 -7.47 1.21 16.58
N GLY A 138 -7.88 0.54 17.67
CA GLY A 138 -7.26 -0.71 18.13
C GLY A 138 -7.34 -1.84 17.11
N LEU A 139 -8.47 -1.97 16.41
CA LEU A 139 -8.64 -2.91 15.30
C LEU A 139 -7.69 -2.61 14.12
N GLY A 140 -7.54 -1.31 13.79
CA GLY A 140 -6.62 -0.86 12.74
C GLY A 140 -5.16 -1.19 13.06
N ILE A 141 -4.73 -0.91 14.31
CA ILE A 141 -3.37 -1.20 14.77
C ILE A 141 -3.12 -2.71 14.81
N ALA A 142 -4.04 -3.50 15.35
CA ALA A 142 -3.93 -4.96 15.39
C ALA A 142 -3.72 -5.52 13.98
N ASN A 143 -4.54 -5.08 13.01
CA ASN A 143 -4.44 -5.51 11.63
C ASN A 143 -3.12 -5.07 10.96
N THR A 144 -2.66 -3.85 11.20
CA THR A 144 -1.40 -3.33 10.67
C THR A 144 -0.20 -4.11 11.21
N VAL A 145 -0.13 -4.29 12.53
CA VAL A 145 0.97 -5.02 13.19
C VAL A 145 1.04 -6.47 12.74
N THR A 146 -0.10 -7.15 12.69
CA THR A 146 -0.14 -8.55 12.26
C THR A 146 0.15 -8.73 10.77
N SER A 147 -0.25 -7.78 9.92
CA SER A 147 0.11 -7.80 8.50
C SER A 147 1.61 -7.60 8.28
N ILE A 148 2.25 -6.72 9.04
CA ILE A 148 3.72 -6.54 9.04
C ILE A 148 4.41 -7.82 9.52
N GLY A 149 3.91 -8.42 10.59
CA GLY A 149 4.41 -9.72 11.09
C GLY A 149 4.29 -10.83 10.05
N ASN A 150 3.15 -10.88 9.34
CA ASN A 150 2.92 -11.85 8.27
C ASN A 150 3.93 -11.68 7.11
N VAL A 151 4.16 -10.42 6.65
CA VAL A 151 5.20 -10.11 5.66
C VAL A 151 6.56 -10.60 6.12
N ALA A 152 6.95 -10.30 7.37
CA ALA A 152 8.25 -10.69 7.91
C ALA A 152 8.42 -12.21 7.95
N LEU A 153 7.41 -12.95 8.40
CA LEU A 153 7.42 -14.40 8.49
C LEU A 153 7.46 -15.06 7.10
N LEU A 154 6.63 -14.60 6.16
CA LEU A 154 6.63 -15.09 4.77
C LEU A 154 7.97 -14.81 4.11
N PHE A 155 8.51 -13.63 4.32
CA PHE A 155 9.80 -13.24 3.77
C PHE A 155 10.94 -14.10 4.32
N PHE A 156 10.95 -14.36 5.64
CA PHE A 156 11.92 -15.24 6.28
C PHE A 156 11.81 -16.69 5.74
N ALA A 157 10.58 -17.21 5.62
CA ALA A 157 10.34 -18.55 5.08
C ALA A 157 10.78 -18.66 3.62
N LEU A 158 10.51 -17.64 2.79
CA LEU A 158 10.92 -17.62 1.39
C LEU A 158 12.44 -17.55 1.25
N ARG A 159 13.11 -16.74 2.08
CA ARG A 159 14.58 -16.68 2.13
C ARG A 159 15.20 -18.03 2.51
N LYS A 160 14.60 -18.75 3.44
CA LYS A 160 15.06 -20.08 3.82
C LYS A 160 14.94 -21.10 2.68
N LYS A 161 13.92 -20.93 1.84
CA LYS A 161 13.61 -21.86 0.72
C LYS A 161 14.45 -21.58 -0.53
N LEU A 162 14.67 -20.31 -0.88
CA LEU A 162 15.37 -19.88 -2.10
C LEU A 162 16.85 -19.52 -1.87
N GLY A 163 17.34 -19.52 -0.62
CA GLY A 163 18.71 -19.16 -0.27
C GLY A 163 18.94 -17.64 -0.32
N LYS A 164 19.62 -17.14 -1.32
CA LYS A 164 19.98 -15.69 -1.41
C LYS A 164 18.90 -14.89 -2.14
N LEU A 165 17.90 -14.39 -1.42
CA LEU A 165 17.17 -13.21 -1.89
C LEU A 165 18.07 -11.99 -1.72
N GLU A 166 18.57 -11.41 -2.80
CA GLU A 166 19.43 -10.22 -2.76
C GLU A 166 18.68 -8.99 -2.25
N MET A 167 18.55 -8.91 -0.92
CA MET A 167 17.82 -7.83 -0.22
C MET A 167 18.41 -6.43 -0.41
N LYS A 168 19.70 -6.34 -0.76
CA LYS A 168 20.35 -5.03 -0.92
C LYS A 168 19.70 -4.22 -2.04
N SER A 169 19.30 -4.88 -3.13
CA SER A 169 18.63 -4.22 -4.26
C SER A 169 17.24 -3.70 -3.87
N LEU A 170 16.46 -4.47 -3.10
CA LEU A 170 15.13 -4.04 -2.63
C LEU A 170 15.21 -2.83 -1.69
N ARG A 171 16.22 -2.79 -0.81
CA ARG A 171 16.46 -1.64 0.07
C ARG A 171 16.74 -0.34 -0.70
N GLY A 172 17.42 -0.44 -1.83
CA GLY A 172 17.68 0.70 -2.72
C GLY A 172 16.39 1.30 -3.30
N THR A 173 15.38 0.48 -3.55
CA THR A 173 14.07 0.92 -4.05
C THR A 173 13.13 1.38 -2.92
N VAL A 174 13.10 0.66 -1.80
CA VAL A 174 12.17 0.94 -0.69
C VAL A 174 12.49 2.27 0.00
N ARG A 175 13.77 2.57 0.24
CA ARG A 175 14.17 3.80 0.94
C ARG A 175 13.69 5.08 0.26
N PRO A 176 14.00 5.33 -1.02
CA PRO A 176 13.54 6.55 -1.68
C PRO A 176 12.01 6.60 -1.81
N LEU A 177 11.34 5.47 -2.01
CA LEU A 177 9.88 5.41 -2.04
C LEU A 177 9.26 5.75 -0.67
N ALA A 178 9.83 5.24 0.42
CA ALA A 178 9.35 5.54 1.77
C ALA A 178 9.55 7.02 2.12
N LEU A 179 10.72 7.60 1.80
CA LEU A 179 11.00 9.02 1.99
C LEU A 179 10.08 9.89 1.12
N GLY A 180 9.88 9.51 -0.15
CA GLY A 180 8.95 10.18 -1.04
C GLY A 180 7.50 10.13 -0.53
N ALA A 181 7.06 9.00 0.01
CA ALA A 181 5.73 8.85 0.60
C ALA A 181 5.56 9.70 1.87
N LEU A 182 6.60 9.79 2.72
CA LEU A 182 6.58 10.67 3.88
C LEU A 182 6.49 12.15 3.47
N LEU A 183 7.27 12.57 2.48
CA LEU A 183 7.20 13.94 1.95
C LEU A 183 5.82 14.22 1.33
N ALA A 184 5.29 13.28 0.55
CA ALA A 184 3.94 13.41 -0.02
C ALA A 184 2.86 13.48 1.08
N CYS A 185 3.01 12.72 2.17
CA CYS A 185 2.11 12.79 3.33
C CYS A 185 2.11 14.21 3.95
N VAL A 186 3.30 14.79 4.16
CA VAL A 186 3.43 16.15 4.70
C VAL A 186 2.84 17.17 3.74
N VAL A 187 3.14 17.09 2.45
CA VAL A 187 2.59 18.00 1.42
C VAL A 187 1.06 17.92 1.36
N ALA A 188 0.50 16.70 1.38
CA ALA A 188 -0.94 16.50 1.36
C ALA A 188 -1.60 17.09 2.62
N TRP A 189 -1.01 16.86 3.78
CA TRP A 189 -1.52 17.36 5.05
C TRP A 189 -1.46 18.89 5.14
N CYS A 190 -0.34 19.51 4.78
CA CYS A 190 -0.21 20.97 4.70
C CYS A 190 -1.20 21.57 3.69
N GLY A 191 -1.28 20.99 2.50
CA GLY A 191 -2.20 21.44 1.47
C GLY A 191 -3.68 21.33 1.87
N TRP A 192 -4.05 20.32 2.67
CA TRP A 192 -5.39 20.23 3.24
C TRP A 192 -5.60 21.28 4.33
N MET A 193 -4.64 21.53 5.22
CA MET A 193 -4.75 22.57 6.24
C MET A 193 -4.90 23.97 5.61
N ASP A 194 -4.10 24.29 4.59
CA ASP A 194 -4.22 25.56 3.86
C ASP A 194 -5.59 25.68 3.18
N TRP A 195 -6.08 24.60 2.56
CA TRP A 195 -7.41 24.57 1.95
C TRP A 195 -8.52 24.85 2.96
N GLU A 196 -8.47 24.20 4.13
CA GLU A 196 -9.46 24.38 5.19
C GLU A 196 -9.45 25.82 5.74
N ASN A 197 -8.27 26.42 5.90
CA ASN A 197 -8.13 27.79 6.42
C ASN A 197 -8.62 28.86 5.43
N TRP A 198 -8.46 28.65 4.11
CA TRP A 198 -8.77 29.67 3.11
C TRP A 198 -10.14 29.47 2.46
N LEU A 199 -10.57 28.28 2.23
CA LEU A 199 -11.76 27.94 1.42
C LEU A 199 -12.86 27.26 2.24
N GLY A 200 -12.50 26.60 3.34
CA GLY A 200 -13.45 25.83 4.17
C GLY A 200 -14.01 24.59 3.46
N HIS A 201 -15.13 24.08 3.97
CA HIS A 201 -15.75 22.83 3.50
C HIS A 201 -17.29 22.87 3.44
N GLU A 202 -17.88 24.07 3.32
CA GLU A 202 -19.35 24.22 3.39
C GLU A 202 -20.09 23.55 2.21
N THR A 203 -19.52 23.61 1.02
CA THR A 203 -20.14 23.05 -0.20
C THR A 203 -19.52 21.71 -0.60
N LEU A 204 -20.29 20.89 -1.35
CA LEU A 204 -19.78 19.60 -1.86
C LEU A 204 -18.53 19.78 -2.73
N LEU A 205 -18.49 20.83 -3.55
CA LEU A 205 -17.33 21.13 -4.40
C LEU A 205 -16.09 21.45 -3.58
N LEU A 206 -16.22 22.18 -2.47
CA LEU A 206 -15.12 22.48 -1.56
C LEU A 206 -14.63 21.21 -0.83
N LYS A 207 -15.54 20.32 -0.43
CA LYS A 207 -15.18 19.00 0.14
C LYS A 207 -14.41 18.13 -0.85
N ILE A 208 -14.81 18.11 -2.12
CA ILE A 208 -14.10 17.41 -3.19
C ILE A 208 -12.72 18.03 -3.41
N GLY A 209 -12.64 19.36 -3.50
CA GLY A 209 -11.38 20.08 -3.65
C GLY A 209 -10.41 19.82 -2.51
N ALA A 210 -10.87 19.79 -1.26
CA ALA A 210 -10.08 19.51 -0.06
C ALA A 210 -9.40 18.13 -0.08
N VAL A 211 -9.94 17.18 -0.82
CA VAL A 211 -9.35 15.83 -0.99
C VAL A 211 -8.47 15.78 -2.23
N PHE A 212 -9.03 16.15 -3.39
CA PHE A 212 -8.38 15.86 -4.68
C PHE A 212 -7.24 16.82 -5.01
N VAL A 213 -7.29 18.10 -4.59
CA VAL A 213 -6.22 19.07 -4.89
C VAL A 213 -4.95 18.75 -4.12
N PRO A 214 -4.96 18.58 -2.77
CA PRO A 214 -3.77 18.18 -2.04
C PRO A 214 -3.26 16.79 -2.46
N ALA A 215 -4.17 15.84 -2.79
CA ALA A 215 -3.81 14.51 -3.26
C ALA A 215 -3.07 14.56 -4.61
N ALA A 216 -3.53 15.39 -5.56
CA ALA A 216 -2.88 15.55 -6.86
C ALA A 216 -1.50 16.18 -6.74
N ILE A 217 -1.34 17.22 -5.92
CA ILE A 217 -0.05 17.88 -5.67
C ILE A 217 0.92 16.89 -5.03
N ALA A 218 0.50 16.22 -3.95
CA ALA A 218 1.33 15.25 -3.24
C ALA A 218 1.69 14.03 -4.11
N GLY A 219 0.75 13.56 -4.92
CA GLY A 219 0.98 12.50 -5.91
C GLY A 219 1.99 12.91 -6.97
N GLY A 220 1.90 14.14 -7.48
CA GLY A 220 2.87 14.71 -8.41
C GLY A 220 4.28 14.80 -7.83
N VAL A 221 4.41 15.29 -6.60
CA VAL A 221 5.69 15.35 -5.87
C VAL A 221 6.28 13.96 -5.68
N TYR A 222 5.47 13.01 -5.24
CA TYR A 222 5.91 11.62 -5.07
C TYR A 222 6.40 10.99 -6.39
N TRP A 223 5.62 11.20 -7.47
CA TRP A 223 5.97 10.69 -8.79
C TRP A 223 7.27 11.30 -9.30
N LEU A 224 7.46 12.60 -9.11
CA LEU A 224 8.69 13.29 -9.46
C LEU A 224 9.90 12.70 -8.71
N ILE A 225 9.77 12.46 -7.39
CA ILE A 225 10.82 11.84 -6.58
C ILE A 225 11.14 10.43 -7.10
N ALA A 226 10.10 9.64 -7.43
CA ALA A 226 10.28 8.29 -7.96
C ALA A 226 11.05 8.29 -9.30
N LEU A 227 10.79 9.26 -10.17
CA LEU A 227 11.51 9.44 -11.43
C LEU A 227 12.95 9.93 -11.23
N LEU A 228 13.17 10.91 -10.34
CA LEU A 228 14.51 11.42 -10.03
C LEU A 228 15.40 10.33 -9.42
N CYS A 229 14.83 9.46 -8.60
CA CYS A 229 15.53 8.29 -8.04
C CYS A 229 15.67 7.14 -9.05
N LYS A 230 15.21 7.30 -10.30
CA LYS A 230 15.29 6.29 -11.37
C LYS A 230 14.75 4.92 -10.94
N ILE A 231 13.59 4.92 -10.27
CA ILE A 231 12.96 3.68 -9.83
C ILE A 231 12.41 2.95 -11.06
N PRO A 232 12.83 1.70 -11.35
CA PRO A 232 12.47 0.99 -12.59
C PRO A 232 10.96 0.95 -12.83
N ALA A 233 10.17 0.68 -11.79
CA ALA A 233 8.72 0.64 -11.90
C ALA A 233 8.09 1.99 -12.30
N ALA A 234 8.65 3.13 -11.86
CA ALA A 234 8.15 4.45 -12.20
C ALA A 234 8.52 4.84 -13.64
N THR A 235 9.75 4.50 -14.08
CA THR A 235 10.19 4.76 -15.46
C THR A 235 9.39 3.94 -16.47
N GLU A 236 9.18 2.66 -16.23
CA GLU A 236 8.39 1.79 -17.10
C GLU A 236 6.93 2.26 -17.21
N MET A 237 6.30 2.64 -16.08
CA MET A 237 4.93 3.14 -16.10
C MET A 237 4.80 4.45 -16.89
N THR A 238 5.79 5.36 -16.78
CA THR A 238 5.81 6.60 -17.56
C THR A 238 6.05 6.36 -19.04
N GLU A 239 6.96 5.47 -19.41
CA GLU A 239 7.19 5.10 -20.80
C GLU A 239 5.96 4.47 -21.45
N PHE A 240 5.28 3.58 -20.71
CA PHE A 240 4.04 2.96 -21.15
C PHE A 240 2.92 3.98 -21.37
N ALA A 241 2.77 4.94 -20.43
CA ALA A 241 1.78 6.01 -20.55
C ALA A 241 2.09 6.92 -21.78
N LEU A 242 3.35 7.29 -21.97
CA LEU A 242 3.78 8.12 -23.12
C LEU A 242 3.61 7.37 -24.45
N ALA A 243 3.92 6.09 -24.52
CA ALA A 243 3.74 5.27 -25.72
C ALA A 243 2.26 5.16 -26.11
N LYS A 244 1.36 5.03 -25.12
CA LYS A 244 -0.08 5.00 -25.32
C LYS A 244 -0.62 6.35 -25.83
N PHE A 245 -0.14 7.46 -25.29
CA PHE A 245 -0.49 8.81 -25.76
C PHE A 245 -0.04 9.08 -27.20
N LYS A 246 1.16 8.59 -27.60
CA LYS A 246 1.66 8.71 -28.99
C LYS A 246 0.86 7.88 -30.00
N ARG A 247 0.16 6.83 -29.58
CA ARG A 247 -0.70 6.01 -30.44
C ARG A 247 -2.10 6.62 -30.69
N PHE A 248 -2.51 7.59 -29.88
CA PHE A 248 -3.79 8.30 -30.02
C PHE A 248 -3.68 9.64 -30.77
N LYS A 249 -2.47 10.03 -31.16
CA LYS A 249 -2.21 11.13 -32.10
C LYS A 249 -1.86 10.58 -33.48
#